data_aef93a822437c63f5a830dd79274b48e
#
_entry.id   aef93a822437c63f5a830dd79274b48e
#
_cell.length_a   1.000
_cell.length_b   1.000
_cell.length_c   1.000
_cell.angle_alpha   90.00
_cell.angle_beta   90.00
_cell.angle_gamma   90.00
#
_symmetry.space_group_name_H-M   'P 1'
#
loop_
_entity.id
_entity.type
_entity.pdbx_description
1 polymer ?
#
loop_
_entity_poly.entity_id
_entity_poly.type
_entity_poly.pdbx_seq_one_letter_code
_entity_poly.pdbx_strand_id
1 'polypeptide(L)'
;MIRAVTGDDLPALLALNNAHAVEVNALTADTLAALVAVAEHARVVDDVRGFLVALGDDTPVQGPNHAWFVARYPAFLYIDRIVIAPEARGLGLARRLYEDLAAIAAGRPLCCEVNLVPANPASLAFHDRLGFVSCGEGDDPRNGKRVRYLIRR
;
A
#
# COMPACT_ATOMS: atom_id res chain seq x y z
N MET A 1 -17.80 -2.50 5.40
CA MET A 1 -16.98 -3.34 6.29
C MET A 1 -15.67 -3.69 5.60
N ILE A 2 -14.62 -3.82 6.36
CA ILE A 2 -13.30 -4.24 5.84
C ILE A 2 -13.04 -5.67 6.30
N ARG A 3 -12.56 -6.50 5.38
CA ARG A 3 -12.29 -7.92 5.64
C ARG A 3 -11.03 -8.38 4.92
N ALA A 4 -10.57 -9.59 5.24
CA ALA A 4 -9.47 -10.19 4.52
C ALA A 4 -9.85 -10.49 3.06
N VAL A 5 -8.91 -10.32 2.15
CA VAL A 5 -9.06 -10.69 0.74
C VAL A 5 -9.17 -12.22 0.63
N THR A 6 -10.05 -12.68 -0.23
CA THR A 6 -10.16 -14.10 -0.60
C THR A 6 -9.84 -14.29 -2.09
N GLY A 7 -9.65 -15.54 -2.51
CA GLY A 7 -9.38 -15.84 -3.92
C GLY A 7 -10.47 -15.33 -4.87
N ASP A 8 -11.71 -15.32 -4.43
CA ASP A 8 -12.84 -14.84 -5.24
C ASP A 8 -12.78 -13.33 -5.52
N ASP A 9 -12.04 -12.57 -4.72
CA ASP A 9 -11.88 -11.14 -4.91
C ASP A 9 -10.86 -10.79 -6.00
N LEU A 10 -9.94 -11.70 -6.33
CA LEU A 10 -8.77 -11.39 -7.17
C LEU A 10 -9.11 -10.79 -8.54
N PRO A 11 -10.11 -11.29 -9.30
CA PRO A 11 -10.44 -10.66 -10.59
C PRO A 11 -10.85 -9.18 -10.46
N ALA A 12 -11.66 -8.85 -9.47
CA ALA A 12 -12.11 -7.48 -9.24
C ALA A 12 -10.97 -6.60 -8.73
N LEU A 13 -10.10 -7.12 -7.87
CA LEU A 13 -8.90 -6.41 -7.41
C LEU A 13 -7.96 -6.11 -8.57
N LEU A 14 -7.77 -7.07 -9.47
CA LEU A 14 -6.90 -6.88 -10.64
C LEU A 14 -7.43 -5.75 -11.54
N ALA A 15 -8.72 -5.75 -11.83
CA ALA A 15 -9.35 -4.71 -12.64
C ALA A 15 -9.18 -3.33 -11.98
N LEU A 16 -9.44 -3.24 -10.68
CA LEU A 16 -9.29 -1.99 -9.94
C LEU A 16 -7.84 -1.51 -9.92
N ASN A 17 -6.89 -2.41 -9.64
CA ASN A 17 -5.47 -2.07 -9.62
C ASN A 17 -5.00 -1.51 -10.96
N ASN A 18 -5.35 -2.19 -12.06
CA ASN A 18 -4.84 -1.85 -13.39
C ASN A 18 -5.51 -0.59 -13.97
N ALA A 19 -6.68 -0.21 -13.47
CA ALA A 19 -7.29 1.07 -13.79
C ALA A 19 -6.50 2.25 -13.16
N HIS A 20 -5.63 1.96 -12.19
CA HIS A 20 -4.81 2.95 -11.47
C HIS A 20 -3.32 2.72 -11.66
N ALA A 21 -2.89 2.18 -12.80
CA ALA A 21 -1.50 1.82 -13.06
C ALA A 21 -0.52 3.01 -13.08
N VAL A 22 -1.02 4.25 -13.10
CA VAL A 22 -0.18 5.45 -12.98
C VAL A 22 0.28 5.63 -11.53
N GLU A 23 -0.59 5.42 -10.55
CA GLU A 23 -0.30 5.57 -9.12
C GLU A 23 0.33 4.31 -8.53
N VAL A 24 -0.12 3.14 -9.00
CA VAL A 24 0.42 1.85 -8.60
C VAL A 24 0.82 1.08 -9.86
N ASN A 25 1.80 0.19 -9.74
CA ASN A 25 2.23 -0.58 -10.90
C ASN A 25 1.14 -1.58 -11.32
N ALA A 26 0.95 -1.73 -12.64
CA ALA A 26 0.05 -2.74 -13.18
C ALA A 26 0.55 -4.15 -12.83
N LEU A 27 -0.38 -5.07 -12.67
CA LEU A 27 -0.10 -6.47 -12.33
C LEU A 27 -0.78 -7.40 -13.32
N THR A 28 -0.28 -8.63 -13.41
CA THR A 28 -0.98 -9.74 -14.05
C THR A 28 -1.80 -10.49 -12.99
N ALA A 29 -2.70 -11.37 -13.43
CA ALA A 29 -3.46 -12.21 -12.49
C ALA A 29 -2.51 -13.04 -11.60
N ASP A 30 -1.46 -13.61 -12.19
CA ASP A 30 -0.49 -14.44 -11.46
C ASP A 30 0.32 -13.61 -10.46
N THR A 31 0.78 -12.41 -10.85
CA THR A 31 1.56 -11.56 -9.94
C THR A 31 0.72 -11.02 -8.81
N LEU A 32 -0.55 -10.68 -9.04
CA LEU A 32 -1.45 -10.26 -7.97
C LEU A 32 -1.71 -11.42 -7.00
N ALA A 33 -2.01 -12.61 -7.51
CA ALA A 33 -2.24 -13.77 -6.66
C ALA A 33 -1.01 -14.09 -5.81
N ALA A 34 0.19 -14.01 -6.39
CA ALA A 34 1.44 -14.23 -5.67
C ALA A 34 1.68 -13.17 -4.59
N LEU A 35 1.39 -11.91 -4.89
CA LEU A 35 1.53 -10.82 -3.93
C LEU A 35 0.59 -11.00 -2.74
N VAL A 36 -0.68 -11.30 -3.00
CA VAL A 36 -1.68 -11.54 -1.94
C VAL A 36 -1.29 -12.75 -1.09
N ALA A 37 -0.78 -13.81 -1.73
CA ALA A 37 -0.36 -15.02 -1.03
C ALA A 37 0.81 -14.78 -0.07
N VAL A 38 1.76 -13.91 -0.44
CA VAL A 38 2.94 -13.62 0.38
C VAL A 38 2.69 -12.49 1.38
N ALA A 39 1.70 -11.63 1.14
CA ALA A 39 1.41 -10.49 2.00
C ALA A 39 1.05 -10.95 3.42
N GLU A 40 1.50 -10.18 4.40
CA GLU A 40 1.09 -10.42 5.78
C GLU A 40 -0.40 -10.09 5.96
N HIS A 41 -0.86 -9.00 5.35
CA HIS A 41 -2.28 -8.61 5.35
C HIS A 41 -2.69 -8.09 3.98
N ALA A 42 -3.82 -8.60 3.49
CA ALA A 42 -4.49 -8.06 2.31
C ALA A 42 -5.95 -7.81 2.73
N ARG A 43 -6.38 -6.55 2.65
CA ARG A 43 -7.67 -6.11 3.18
C ARG A 43 -8.50 -5.46 2.08
N VAL A 44 -9.79 -5.71 2.09
CA VAL A 44 -10.72 -5.22 1.07
C VAL A 44 -11.95 -4.61 1.73
N VAL A 45 -12.44 -3.50 1.14
CA VAL A 45 -13.73 -2.90 1.50
C VAL A 45 -14.83 -3.63 0.74
N ASP A 46 -15.99 -3.85 1.38
CA ASP A 46 -17.14 -4.52 0.77
C ASP A 46 -17.41 -4.02 -0.65
N ASP A 47 -17.82 -4.94 -1.53
CA ASP A 47 -18.07 -4.72 -2.96
C ASP A 47 -16.80 -4.30 -3.72
N VAL A 48 -15.63 -4.61 -3.16
CA VAL A 48 -14.32 -4.29 -3.75
C VAL A 48 -14.21 -2.81 -4.14
N ARG A 49 -14.69 -1.93 -3.26
CA ARG A 49 -14.61 -0.47 -3.46
C ARG A 49 -13.22 0.08 -3.18
N GLY A 50 -12.37 -0.71 -2.53
CA GLY A 50 -10.99 -0.37 -2.25
C GLY A 50 -10.28 -1.54 -1.61
N PHE A 51 -8.95 -1.54 -1.69
CA PHE A 51 -8.14 -2.59 -1.05
C PHE A 51 -6.76 -2.06 -0.67
N LEU A 52 -6.12 -2.79 0.22
CA LEU A 52 -4.77 -2.50 0.71
C LEU A 52 -4.01 -3.81 0.82
N VAL A 53 -2.73 -3.79 0.42
CA VAL A 53 -1.81 -4.92 0.61
C VAL A 53 -0.65 -4.46 1.46
N ALA A 54 -0.38 -5.17 2.56
CA ALA A 54 0.69 -4.85 3.49
C ALA A 54 1.66 -6.02 3.62
N LEU A 55 2.95 -5.68 3.60
CA LEU A 55 4.06 -6.62 3.72
C LEU A 55 4.75 -6.37 5.07
N GLY A 56 5.09 -7.45 5.78
CA GLY A 56 5.78 -7.33 7.06
C GLY A 56 7.29 -7.30 6.92
N ASP A 57 7.95 -7.11 8.05
CA ASP A 57 9.40 -7.19 8.16
C ASP A 57 9.91 -8.63 7.91
N ASP A 58 9.07 -9.64 8.15
CA ASP A 58 9.40 -11.05 7.89
C ASP A 58 8.96 -11.52 6.49
N THR A 59 8.24 -10.69 5.74
CA THR A 59 7.85 -11.03 4.37
C THR A 59 9.08 -11.02 3.45
N PRO A 60 9.28 -12.04 2.60
CA PRO A 60 10.35 -11.99 1.61
C PRO A 60 10.27 -10.71 0.78
N VAL A 61 11.42 -10.08 0.52
CA VAL A 61 11.47 -8.78 -0.14
C VAL A 61 10.70 -8.77 -1.46
N GLN A 62 9.79 -7.80 -1.59
CA GLN A 62 8.89 -7.64 -2.74
C GLN A 62 9.20 -6.36 -3.51
N GLY A 63 10.47 -6.08 -3.75
CA GLY A 63 10.87 -4.92 -4.54
C GLY A 63 11.70 -3.91 -3.74
N PRO A 64 12.21 -2.85 -4.43
CA PRO A 64 13.20 -1.95 -3.83
C PRO A 64 12.64 -1.09 -2.68
N ASN A 65 11.37 -0.72 -2.73
CA ASN A 65 10.80 0.11 -1.65
C ASN A 65 10.58 -0.69 -0.37
N HIS A 66 10.09 -1.92 -0.49
CA HIS A 66 10.01 -2.83 0.65
C HIS A 66 11.41 -3.12 1.20
N ALA A 67 12.38 -3.39 0.31
CA ALA A 67 13.77 -3.63 0.69
C ALA A 67 14.37 -2.46 1.47
N TRP A 68 14.02 -1.23 1.11
CA TRP A 68 14.51 -0.04 1.80
C TRP A 68 14.14 -0.06 3.29
N PHE A 69 12.90 -0.45 3.62
CA PHE A 69 12.45 -0.56 5.01
C PHE A 69 13.04 -1.79 5.71
N VAL A 70 13.13 -2.92 5.04
CA VAL A 70 13.74 -4.14 5.59
C VAL A 70 15.17 -3.87 6.05
N ALA A 71 15.94 -3.08 5.30
CA ALA A 71 17.31 -2.73 5.62
C ALA A 71 17.45 -1.79 6.83
N ARG A 72 16.38 -1.08 7.22
CA ARG A 72 16.47 0.04 8.17
C ARG A 72 15.65 -0.13 9.45
N TYR A 73 14.58 -0.92 9.41
CA TYR A 73 13.66 -1.05 10.56
C TYR A 73 13.46 -2.51 10.93
N PRO A 74 13.51 -2.84 12.23
CA PRO A 74 13.40 -4.24 12.67
C PRO A 74 11.97 -4.78 12.68
N ALA A 75 10.96 -3.90 12.78
CA ALA A 75 9.56 -4.31 12.81
C ALA A 75 8.70 -3.21 12.17
N PHE A 76 7.84 -3.59 11.24
CA PHE A 76 6.95 -2.66 10.55
C PHE A 76 5.90 -3.41 9.73
N LEU A 77 4.87 -2.67 9.27
CA LEU A 77 4.01 -3.08 8.16
C LEU A 77 4.18 -2.07 7.04
N TYR A 78 4.61 -2.53 5.88
CA TYR A 78 4.81 -1.71 4.69
C TYR A 78 3.59 -1.84 3.79
N ILE A 79 2.96 -0.70 3.47
CA ILE A 79 1.83 -0.66 2.53
C ILE A 79 2.38 -0.68 1.11
N ASP A 80 2.33 -1.84 0.46
CA ASP A 80 2.79 -2.00 -0.92
C ASP A 80 1.89 -1.20 -1.88
N ARG A 81 0.58 -1.25 -1.63
CA ARG A 81 -0.41 -0.48 -2.38
C ARG A 81 -1.70 -0.30 -1.61
N ILE A 82 -2.37 0.80 -1.90
CA ILE A 82 -3.73 1.09 -1.49
C ILE A 82 -4.45 1.71 -2.67
N VAL A 83 -5.60 1.16 -3.05
CA VAL A 83 -6.36 1.61 -4.21
C VAL A 83 -7.82 1.77 -3.82
N ILE A 84 -8.40 2.92 -4.13
CA ILE A 84 -9.82 3.21 -3.89
C ILE A 84 -10.49 3.44 -5.24
N ALA A 85 -11.62 2.78 -5.46
CA ALA A 85 -12.40 2.97 -6.68
C ALA A 85 -12.81 4.43 -6.84
N PRO A 86 -12.74 5.01 -8.05
CA PRO A 86 -13.04 6.44 -8.25
C PRO A 86 -14.41 6.85 -7.71
N GLU A 87 -15.43 6.03 -7.91
CA GLU A 87 -16.81 6.29 -7.44
C GLU A 87 -16.95 6.23 -5.93
N ALA A 88 -15.98 5.65 -5.23
CA ALA A 88 -15.97 5.53 -3.78
C ALA A 88 -15.04 6.53 -3.10
N ARG A 89 -14.39 7.43 -3.85
CA ARG A 89 -13.53 8.47 -3.29
C ARG A 89 -14.35 9.50 -2.53
N GLY A 90 -13.73 10.12 -1.52
CA GLY A 90 -14.40 11.11 -0.69
C GLY A 90 -15.25 10.51 0.43
N LEU A 91 -15.28 9.19 0.59
CA LEU A 91 -16.04 8.49 1.63
C LEU A 91 -15.18 8.09 2.84
N GLY A 92 -13.92 8.49 2.87
CA GLY A 92 -13.02 8.16 3.97
C GLY A 92 -12.53 6.71 3.99
N LEU A 93 -12.64 5.99 2.86
CA LEU A 93 -12.29 4.56 2.80
C LEU A 93 -10.79 4.32 2.99
N ALA A 94 -9.94 5.18 2.42
CA ALA A 94 -8.50 5.04 2.59
C ALA A 94 -8.11 5.19 4.07
N ARG A 95 -8.66 6.19 4.76
CA ARG A 95 -8.44 6.36 6.21
C ARG A 95 -8.88 5.12 6.98
N ARG A 96 -10.05 4.58 6.65
CA ARG A 96 -10.58 3.39 7.33
C ARG A 96 -9.69 2.16 7.11
N LEU A 97 -9.14 1.99 5.89
CA LEU A 97 -8.19 0.91 5.61
C LEU A 97 -6.90 1.07 6.42
N TYR A 98 -6.37 2.29 6.54
CA TYR A 98 -5.20 2.53 7.38
C TYR A 98 -5.48 2.28 8.87
N GLU A 99 -6.64 2.68 9.35
CA GLU A 99 -7.04 2.45 10.74
C GLU A 99 -7.24 0.97 11.03
N ASP A 100 -7.85 0.22 10.09
CA ASP A 100 -7.97 -1.23 10.17
C ASP A 100 -6.59 -1.89 10.25
N LEU A 101 -5.66 -1.46 9.39
CA LEU A 101 -4.30 -1.98 9.40
C LEU A 101 -3.57 -1.65 10.73
N ALA A 102 -3.71 -0.43 11.22
CA ALA A 102 -3.11 -0.03 12.48
C ALA A 102 -3.61 -0.89 13.64
N ALA A 103 -4.89 -1.25 13.65
CA ALA A 103 -5.47 -2.08 14.70
C ALA A 103 -4.86 -3.49 14.69
N ILE A 104 -4.55 -4.06 13.52
CA ILE A 104 -3.98 -5.40 13.42
C ILE A 104 -2.44 -5.41 13.41
N ALA A 105 -1.81 -4.23 13.37
CA ALA A 105 -0.35 -4.10 13.34
C ALA A 105 0.34 -4.49 14.65
N ALA A 106 -0.42 -4.62 15.73
CA ALA A 106 0.12 -4.97 17.05
C ALA A 106 1.25 -4.03 17.51
N GLY A 107 1.07 -2.74 17.32
CA GLY A 107 2.03 -1.72 17.73
C GLY A 107 3.18 -1.46 16.76
N ARG A 108 3.29 -2.22 15.67
CA ARG A 108 4.32 -1.97 14.66
C ARG A 108 4.04 -0.69 13.89
N PRO A 109 5.10 0.08 13.50
CA PRO A 109 4.93 1.25 12.64
C PRO A 109 4.32 0.87 11.28
N LEU A 110 3.56 1.78 10.69
CA LEU A 110 3.10 1.68 9.31
C LEU A 110 4.07 2.47 8.43
N CYS A 111 4.43 1.90 7.30
CA CYS A 111 5.39 2.48 6.36
C CYS A 111 4.85 2.47 4.94
N CYS A 112 5.21 3.47 4.15
CA CYS A 112 4.86 3.51 2.74
C CYS A 112 5.80 4.47 2.00
N GLU A 113 5.64 4.58 0.67
CA GLU A 113 6.28 5.63 -0.11
C GLU A 113 5.23 6.41 -0.90
N VAL A 114 5.55 7.66 -1.19
CA VAL A 114 4.75 8.51 -2.06
C VAL A 114 5.66 9.11 -3.12
N ASN A 115 5.18 9.14 -4.37
CA ASN A 115 5.95 9.68 -5.48
C ASN A 115 6.20 11.18 -5.32
N LEU A 116 7.46 11.58 -5.50
CA LEU A 116 7.87 12.98 -5.62
C LEU A 116 8.01 13.39 -7.09
N VAL A 117 8.42 12.44 -7.94
CA VAL A 117 8.54 12.63 -9.38
C VAL A 117 8.01 11.35 -10.05
N PRO A 118 6.89 11.42 -10.77
CA PRO A 118 5.98 12.57 -10.85
C PRO A 118 5.33 12.89 -9.49
N ALA A 119 5.06 14.16 -9.25
CA ALA A 119 4.57 14.61 -7.94
C ALA A 119 3.16 14.10 -7.65
N ASN A 120 2.91 13.76 -6.40
CA ASN A 120 1.58 13.40 -5.90
C ASN A 120 1.29 14.17 -4.60
N PRO A 121 1.04 15.49 -4.70
CA PRO A 121 0.87 16.34 -3.52
C PRO A 121 -0.37 15.98 -2.70
N ALA A 122 -1.42 15.49 -3.34
CA ALA A 122 -2.64 15.06 -2.63
C ALA A 122 -2.34 13.88 -1.70
N SER A 123 -1.56 12.91 -2.16
CA SER A 123 -1.17 11.76 -1.34
C SER A 123 -0.24 12.17 -0.19
N LEU A 124 0.71 13.07 -0.45
CA LEU A 124 1.58 13.59 0.62
C LEU A 124 0.75 14.28 1.72
N ALA A 125 -0.19 15.14 1.33
CA ALA A 125 -1.05 15.85 2.29
C ALA A 125 -1.94 14.88 3.05
N PHE A 126 -2.49 13.87 2.38
CA PHE A 126 -3.32 12.84 3.02
C PHE A 126 -2.54 12.07 4.09
N HIS A 127 -1.33 11.63 3.77
CA HIS A 127 -0.49 10.89 4.72
C HIS A 127 -0.03 11.78 5.88
N ASP A 128 0.27 13.05 5.61
CA ASP A 128 0.60 14.01 6.67
C ASP A 128 -0.55 14.14 7.67
N ARG A 129 -1.79 14.26 7.19
CA ARG A 129 -2.98 14.31 8.06
C ARG A 129 -3.17 13.03 8.89
N LEU A 130 -2.70 11.88 8.40
CA LEU A 130 -2.76 10.61 9.13
C LEU A 130 -1.63 10.44 10.14
N GLY A 131 -0.70 11.39 10.21
CA GLY A 131 0.42 11.34 11.16
C GLY A 131 1.69 10.68 10.62
N PHE A 132 1.77 10.43 9.32
CA PHE A 132 3.01 9.95 8.69
C PHE A 132 4.03 11.08 8.63
N VAL A 133 5.29 10.73 8.86
CA VAL A 133 6.43 11.65 8.74
C VAL A 133 7.45 11.10 7.77
N SER A 134 8.21 11.98 7.13
CA SER A 134 9.28 11.58 6.22
C SER A 134 10.41 10.89 6.98
N CYS A 135 10.90 9.78 6.45
CA CYS A 135 12.05 9.06 6.99
C CYS A 135 13.15 8.82 5.94
N GLY A 136 13.00 9.32 4.73
CA GLY A 136 14.02 9.24 3.69
C GLY A 136 13.45 9.47 2.30
N GLU A 137 14.34 9.43 1.30
CA GLU A 137 14.00 9.52 -0.12
C GLU A 137 14.85 8.55 -0.91
N GLY A 138 14.40 8.18 -2.10
CA GLY A 138 15.14 7.32 -2.98
C GLY A 138 14.57 7.31 -4.39
N ASP A 139 15.31 6.66 -5.29
CA ASP A 139 14.88 6.47 -6.67
C ASP A 139 14.48 5.01 -6.85
N ASP A 140 13.34 4.78 -7.51
CA ASP A 140 12.90 3.44 -7.84
C ASP A 140 13.57 3.02 -9.14
N PRO A 141 14.50 2.04 -9.11
CA PRO A 141 15.24 1.65 -10.31
C PRO A 141 14.36 0.98 -11.37
N ARG A 142 13.17 0.52 -11.01
CA ARG A 142 12.25 -0.16 -11.92
C ARG A 142 11.61 0.80 -12.92
N ASN A 143 11.42 2.08 -12.53
CA ASN A 143 10.64 3.03 -13.31
C ASN A 143 11.21 4.45 -13.29
N GLY A 144 12.31 4.70 -12.59
CA GLY A 144 12.94 6.01 -12.47
C GLY A 144 12.16 7.03 -11.64
N LYS A 145 11.12 6.61 -10.94
CA LYS A 145 10.36 7.51 -10.06
C LYS A 145 11.19 7.84 -8.83
N ARG A 146 11.11 9.10 -8.39
CA ARG A 146 11.66 9.49 -7.10
C ARG A 146 10.56 9.42 -6.07
N VAL A 147 10.86 8.81 -4.90
CA VAL A 147 9.90 8.57 -3.84
C VAL A 147 10.35 9.15 -2.52
N ARG A 148 9.39 9.52 -1.68
CA ARG A 148 9.61 9.85 -0.28
C ARG A 148 9.09 8.69 0.57
N TYR A 149 9.94 8.22 1.47
CA TYR A 149 9.58 7.18 2.42
C TYR A 149 8.96 7.80 3.65
N LEU A 150 7.83 7.25 4.08
CA LEU A 150 7.02 7.76 5.18
C LEU A 150 6.85 6.68 6.25
N ILE A 151 6.79 7.11 7.51
CA ILE A 151 6.56 6.22 8.64
C ILE A 151 5.58 6.85 9.62
N ARG A 152 4.70 6.03 10.16
CA ARG A 152 3.78 6.40 11.24
C ARG A 152 4.00 5.44 12.41
N ARG A 153 4.42 5.96 13.53
CA ARG A 153 4.65 5.18 14.76
C ARG A 153 3.44 5.21 15.67
#